data_287c2d51cc81c0407475d324b59d815c
#
_entry.id   287c2d51cc81c0407475d324b59d815c
#
_cell.length_a   1.000
_cell.length_b   1.000
_cell.length_c   1.000
_cell.angle_alpha   90.00
_cell.angle_beta   90.00
_cell.angle_gamma   90.00
#
_symmetry.space_group_name_H-M   'P 1'
#
loop_
_entity.id
_entity.type
_entity.pdbx_description
1 polymer ?
#
loop_
_entity_poly.entity_id
_entity_poly.type
_entity_poly.pdbx_seq_one_letter_code
_entity_poly.pdbx_strand_id
1 'polypeptide(L)'
;MLHILGMGAFHPDTVVDNKFLEDLDIGTNAQWIEEKIGVLTRVTTLTLDYIKTTRNQDPRMAYEVASITPEDMGVKAAEEALKKTGITAQQVGMVIVNCCTPRKTVPSEAVRIAERLGCSGQAFDVYTACPAFALHIDFLRNYREEKLPEFILCISTAAMTQHVNYNDRSDGAIWGDGAAAWVVSPVHKGRLEMVDSKYTADPSRCEAVVVDTFGHFRQDGRAVRDFSVRQTVRLIKAVETTYPIDWNRDVFIGHQANRTMLEQITNNREIPPSNHWHNVTYLGNQAGAGAPAVLSGHWEQIQPGQHIVVAVVGAGLSWGSILMRAV
;
A
#
# COMPACT_ATOMS: atom_id res chain seq x y z
N MET A 1 -22.16 -10.92 -1.76
CA MET A 1 -20.78 -11.03 -2.36
C MET A 1 -20.20 -9.64 -2.53
N LEU A 2 -18.93 -9.42 -2.14
CA LEU A 2 -18.33 -8.08 -2.14
C LEU A 2 -17.81 -7.69 -3.53
N HIS A 3 -18.02 -6.43 -3.89
CA HIS A 3 -17.47 -5.82 -5.10
C HIS A 3 -16.70 -4.53 -4.77
N ILE A 4 -15.59 -4.25 -5.47
CA ILE A 4 -15.01 -2.91 -5.51
C ILE A 4 -15.71 -2.12 -6.62
N LEU A 5 -16.26 -0.97 -6.25
CA LEU A 5 -17.00 -0.09 -7.15
C LEU A 5 -16.09 0.95 -7.82
N GLY A 6 -15.09 1.43 -7.10
CA GLY A 6 -14.14 2.41 -7.60
C GLY A 6 -12.98 2.60 -6.62
N MET A 7 -11.90 3.17 -7.13
CA MET A 7 -10.67 3.38 -6.40
C MET A 7 -10.09 4.78 -6.64
N GLY A 8 -9.37 5.28 -5.65
CA GLY A 8 -8.60 6.52 -5.74
C GLY A 8 -7.22 6.35 -5.14
N ALA A 9 -6.28 7.19 -5.54
CA ALA A 9 -4.95 7.24 -4.96
C ALA A 9 -4.46 8.69 -4.89
N PHE A 10 -3.60 8.98 -3.94
CA PHE A 10 -2.95 10.28 -3.81
C PHE A 10 -1.47 10.10 -3.50
N HIS A 11 -0.65 10.92 -4.13
CA HIS A 11 0.79 10.95 -3.96
C HIS A 11 1.25 12.40 -3.74
N PRO A 12 2.19 12.66 -2.81
CA PRO A 12 2.81 13.98 -2.67
C PRO A 12 3.56 14.40 -3.94
N ASP A 13 3.67 15.72 -4.15
CA ASP A 13 4.31 16.29 -5.35
C ASP A 13 5.85 16.31 -5.25
N THR A 14 6.42 16.27 -4.03
CA THR A 14 7.88 16.30 -3.86
C THR A 14 8.49 14.97 -4.26
N VAL A 15 9.41 15.02 -5.24
CA VAL A 15 10.09 13.85 -5.78
C VAL A 15 11.54 13.82 -5.31
N VAL A 16 11.98 12.67 -4.80
CA VAL A 16 13.38 12.34 -4.50
C VAL A 16 13.88 11.38 -5.58
N ASP A 17 14.81 11.80 -6.41
CA ASP A 17 15.46 10.94 -7.41
C ASP A 17 16.77 10.32 -6.88
N ASN A 18 17.34 9.42 -7.66
CA ASN A 18 18.57 8.73 -7.27
C ASN A 18 19.78 9.67 -7.27
N LYS A 19 19.77 10.72 -8.10
CA LYS A 19 20.83 11.72 -8.12
C LYS A 19 20.85 12.55 -6.83
N PHE A 20 19.69 12.95 -6.33
CA PHE A 20 19.57 13.61 -5.04
C PHE A 20 20.17 12.75 -3.90
N LEU A 21 19.86 11.44 -3.86
CA LEU A 21 20.42 10.53 -2.85
C LEU A 21 21.94 10.34 -2.99
N GLU A 22 22.45 10.28 -4.22
CA GLU A 22 23.90 10.27 -4.49
C GLU A 22 24.58 11.53 -3.96
N ASP A 23 23.99 12.72 -4.19
CA ASP A 23 24.49 14.01 -3.72
C ASP A 23 24.45 14.18 -2.19
N LEU A 24 23.70 13.31 -1.49
CA LEU A 24 23.74 13.23 -0.03
C LEU A 24 25.03 12.59 0.50
N ASP A 25 25.84 11.92 -0.33
CA ASP A 25 27.08 11.24 0.03
C ASP A 25 26.93 10.23 1.18
N ILE A 26 25.92 9.37 1.06
CA ILE A 26 25.57 8.34 2.06
C ILE A 26 26.11 6.95 1.70
N GLY A 27 27.15 6.88 0.87
CA GLY A 27 27.78 5.62 0.47
C GLY A 27 26.97 4.84 -0.58
N THR A 28 26.18 5.53 -1.41
CA THR A 28 25.45 4.98 -2.55
C THR A 28 25.61 5.88 -3.78
N ASN A 29 25.20 5.38 -4.95
CA ASN A 29 25.08 6.17 -6.17
C ASN A 29 23.83 5.76 -6.94
N ALA A 30 23.45 6.57 -7.92
CA ALA A 30 22.23 6.36 -8.72
C ALA A 30 22.22 5.01 -9.42
N GLN A 31 23.33 4.58 -10.01
CA GLN A 31 23.46 3.30 -10.70
C GLN A 31 23.25 2.12 -9.74
N TRP A 32 23.86 2.15 -8.56
CA TRP A 32 23.71 1.08 -7.56
C TRP A 32 22.26 0.94 -7.09
N ILE A 33 21.55 2.07 -6.85
CA ILE A 33 20.13 2.06 -6.46
C ILE A 33 19.28 1.44 -7.56
N GLU A 34 19.49 1.84 -8.80
CA GLU A 34 18.75 1.31 -9.95
C GLU A 34 18.98 -0.20 -10.12
N GLU A 35 20.22 -0.66 -10.11
CA GLU A 35 20.58 -2.08 -10.31
C GLU A 35 20.15 -2.98 -9.15
N LYS A 36 20.24 -2.53 -7.88
CA LYS A 36 20.02 -3.37 -6.70
C LYS A 36 18.62 -3.27 -6.13
N ILE A 37 17.97 -2.13 -6.30
CA ILE A 37 16.65 -1.83 -5.73
C ILE A 37 15.61 -1.68 -6.84
N GLY A 38 15.98 -1.08 -7.97
CA GLY A 38 15.10 -0.86 -9.13
C GLY A 38 14.10 0.28 -8.91
N VAL A 39 14.38 1.20 -7.97
CA VAL A 39 13.60 2.42 -7.73
C VAL A 39 14.33 3.59 -8.38
N LEU A 40 13.69 4.32 -9.26
CA LEU A 40 14.25 5.50 -9.94
C LEU A 40 13.94 6.78 -9.17
N THR A 41 12.69 6.90 -8.74
CA THR A 41 12.22 8.03 -7.94
C THR A 41 11.31 7.56 -6.81
N ARG A 42 11.12 8.39 -5.81
CA ARG A 42 10.13 8.22 -4.73
C ARG A 42 9.50 9.56 -4.40
N VAL A 43 8.28 9.52 -3.91
CA VAL A 43 7.56 10.73 -3.51
C VAL A 43 7.58 10.86 -1.99
N THR A 44 7.60 12.09 -1.48
CA THR A 44 7.76 12.37 -0.05
C THR A 44 6.92 13.56 0.40
N THR A 45 6.47 13.51 1.65
CA THR A 45 5.83 14.63 2.34
C THR A 45 6.85 15.66 2.86
N LEU A 46 8.14 15.35 2.79
CA LEU A 46 9.22 16.23 3.24
C LEU A 46 9.76 17.08 2.09
N THR A 47 10.28 18.27 2.39
CA THR A 47 11.00 19.07 1.39
C THR A 47 12.41 18.54 1.17
N LEU A 48 12.94 18.69 -0.05
CA LEU A 48 14.32 18.28 -0.36
C LEU A 48 15.35 19.04 0.48
N ASP A 49 15.08 20.31 0.77
CA ASP A 49 15.98 21.13 1.63
C ASP A 49 16.04 20.59 3.07
N TYR A 50 14.90 20.21 3.64
CA TYR A 50 14.87 19.56 4.97
C TYR A 50 15.67 18.26 4.97
N ILE A 51 15.48 17.39 4.00
CA ILE A 51 16.23 16.13 3.87
C ILE A 51 17.73 16.42 3.74
N LYS A 52 18.11 17.37 2.88
CA LYS A 52 19.50 17.72 2.63
C LYS A 52 20.20 18.27 3.87
N THR A 53 19.53 19.12 4.62
CA THR A 53 20.14 19.85 5.76
C THR A 53 20.13 19.04 7.05
N THR A 54 19.07 18.26 7.33
CA THR A 54 18.89 17.56 8.60
C THR A 54 19.15 16.07 8.53
N ARG A 55 19.11 15.47 7.32
CA ARG A 55 19.14 14.01 7.12
C ARG A 55 18.00 13.28 7.85
N ASN A 56 17.00 14.02 8.30
CA ASN A 56 15.92 13.55 9.16
C ASN A 56 16.44 12.81 10.41
N GLN A 57 17.46 13.37 11.07
CA GLN A 57 18.06 12.77 12.26
C GLN A 57 17.07 12.69 13.44
N ASP A 58 16.11 13.59 13.52
CA ASP A 58 15.03 13.55 14.50
C ASP A 58 13.68 13.38 13.79
N PRO A 59 13.11 12.16 13.75
CA PRO A 59 11.82 11.92 13.11
C PRO A 59 10.65 12.75 13.65
N ARG A 60 10.76 13.27 14.88
CA ARG A 60 9.72 14.15 15.45
C ARG A 60 9.61 15.45 14.67
N MET A 61 10.73 15.98 14.20
CA MET A 61 10.74 17.19 13.38
C MET A 61 10.09 16.97 12.01
N ALA A 62 10.19 15.77 11.46
CA ALA A 62 9.53 15.43 10.21
C ALA A 62 8.00 15.59 10.27
N TYR A 63 7.40 15.29 11.44
CA TYR A 63 5.97 15.50 11.64
C TYR A 63 5.56 16.98 11.59
N GLU A 64 6.42 17.89 12.05
CA GLU A 64 6.15 19.32 12.09
C GLU A 64 6.33 19.97 10.72
N VAL A 65 7.33 19.53 9.93
CA VAL A 65 7.70 20.16 8.66
C VAL A 65 7.06 19.52 7.43
N ALA A 66 6.40 18.38 7.57
CA ALA A 66 5.77 17.71 6.46
C ALA A 66 4.70 18.59 5.79
N SER A 67 4.75 18.67 4.46
CA SER A 67 3.86 19.50 3.64
C SER A 67 2.40 19.03 3.65
N ILE A 68 2.18 17.75 3.95
CA ILE A 68 0.86 17.12 3.99
C ILE A 68 0.86 15.98 5.00
N THR A 69 -0.25 15.77 5.69
CA THR A 69 -0.38 14.70 6.68
C THR A 69 -0.91 13.40 6.05
N PRO A 70 -0.71 12.23 6.71
CA PRO A 70 -1.35 10.97 6.30
C PRO A 70 -2.88 11.09 6.19
N GLU A 71 -3.51 11.80 7.12
CA GLU A 71 -4.95 12.10 7.11
C GLU A 71 -5.36 12.87 5.85
N ASP A 72 -4.61 13.94 5.49
CA ASP A 72 -4.88 14.72 4.27
C ASP A 72 -4.77 13.86 3.01
N MET A 73 -3.73 13.02 2.94
CA MET A 73 -3.55 12.09 1.81
C MET A 73 -4.70 11.08 1.73
N GLY A 74 -5.12 10.55 2.88
CA GLY A 74 -6.27 9.63 2.97
C GLY A 74 -7.57 10.27 2.50
N VAL A 75 -7.86 11.53 2.90
CA VAL A 75 -9.02 12.31 2.43
C VAL A 75 -8.98 12.48 0.92
N LYS A 76 -7.84 12.91 0.34
CA LYS A 76 -7.71 13.12 -1.11
C LYS A 76 -7.90 11.83 -1.92
N ALA A 77 -7.33 10.72 -1.46
CA ALA A 77 -7.54 9.42 -2.10
C ALA A 77 -9.00 8.96 -2.02
N ALA A 78 -9.66 9.19 -0.88
CA ALA A 78 -11.07 8.88 -0.67
C ALA A 78 -11.99 9.73 -1.56
N GLU A 79 -11.75 11.04 -1.65
CA GLU A 79 -12.50 11.94 -2.54
C GLU A 79 -12.43 11.49 -4.00
N GLU A 80 -11.24 11.05 -4.46
CA GLU A 80 -11.10 10.50 -5.81
C GLU A 80 -11.90 9.21 -5.99
N ALA A 81 -11.83 8.28 -5.03
CA ALA A 81 -12.60 7.02 -5.08
C ALA A 81 -14.11 7.28 -5.12
N LEU A 82 -14.62 8.15 -4.24
CA LEU A 82 -16.03 8.54 -4.20
C LEU A 82 -16.46 9.22 -5.50
N LYS A 83 -15.65 10.15 -6.03
CA LYS A 83 -15.94 10.83 -7.30
C LYS A 83 -16.07 9.84 -8.47
N LYS A 84 -15.19 8.84 -8.55
CA LYS A 84 -15.24 7.81 -9.62
C LYS A 84 -16.47 6.91 -9.53
N THR A 85 -17.02 6.72 -8.33
CA THR A 85 -18.22 5.90 -8.13
C THR A 85 -19.51 6.70 -8.22
N GLY A 86 -19.47 8.02 -8.10
CA GLY A 86 -20.64 8.88 -7.96
C GLY A 86 -21.35 8.77 -6.60
N ILE A 87 -20.73 8.07 -5.63
CA ILE A 87 -21.28 7.88 -4.29
C ILE A 87 -20.88 9.10 -3.44
N THR A 88 -21.85 9.67 -2.72
CA THR A 88 -21.60 10.77 -1.80
C THR A 88 -21.07 10.26 -0.46
N ALA A 89 -20.30 11.08 0.25
CA ALA A 89 -19.78 10.72 1.57
C ALA A 89 -20.90 10.37 2.58
N GLN A 90 -22.06 10.99 2.48
CA GLN A 90 -23.22 10.72 3.34
C GLN A 90 -23.84 9.32 3.13
N GLN A 91 -23.59 8.70 1.99
CA GLN A 91 -24.03 7.33 1.72
C GLN A 91 -23.07 6.27 2.28
N VAL A 92 -21.86 6.66 2.67
CA VAL A 92 -20.87 5.75 3.25
C VAL A 92 -21.28 5.41 4.69
N GLY A 93 -21.62 4.16 4.93
CA GLY A 93 -22.04 3.67 6.24
C GLY A 93 -20.90 3.10 7.10
N MET A 94 -19.71 2.89 6.52
CA MET A 94 -18.53 2.40 7.24
C MET A 94 -17.24 2.93 6.61
N VAL A 95 -16.35 3.45 7.44
CA VAL A 95 -14.99 3.87 7.06
C VAL A 95 -13.97 3.03 7.81
N ILE A 96 -13.09 2.34 7.07
CA ILE A 96 -12.01 1.52 7.62
C ILE A 96 -10.68 2.08 7.15
N VAL A 97 -9.76 2.34 8.08
CA VAL A 97 -8.45 2.92 7.75
C VAL A 97 -7.30 2.06 8.29
N ASN A 98 -6.26 1.93 7.47
CA ASN A 98 -4.91 1.55 7.88
C ASN A 98 -3.99 2.76 7.75
N CYS A 99 -3.36 3.17 8.83
CA CYS A 99 -2.34 4.21 8.83
C CYS A 99 -1.11 3.72 9.58
N CYS A 100 0.04 3.59 8.87
CA CYS A 100 1.29 3.18 9.51
C CYS A 100 1.96 4.32 10.31
N THR A 101 1.58 5.56 10.05
CA THR A 101 2.23 6.77 10.56
C THR A 101 1.20 7.78 11.08
N PRO A 102 0.30 7.38 12.01
CA PRO A 102 -0.76 8.26 12.48
C PRO A 102 -0.16 9.41 13.29
N ARG A 103 -0.71 10.61 13.12
CA ARG A 103 -0.30 11.79 13.87
C ARG A 103 -0.84 11.86 15.29
N LYS A 104 -1.87 11.08 15.58
CA LYS A 104 -2.53 11.07 16.90
C LYS A 104 -2.84 9.64 17.32
N THR A 105 -2.66 9.36 18.58
CA THR A 105 -3.04 8.08 19.17
C THR A 105 -4.56 7.95 19.28
N VAL A 106 -5.26 9.05 19.57
CA VAL A 106 -6.73 9.14 19.66
C VAL A 106 -7.18 10.52 19.18
N PRO A 107 -8.35 10.65 18.54
CA PRO A 107 -9.20 9.57 18.03
C PRO A 107 -8.51 8.78 16.90
N SER A 108 -9.11 7.66 16.45
CA SER A 108 -8.59 6.86 15.33
C SER A 108 -8.53 7.67 14.03
N GLU A 109 -7.66 7.27 13.13
CA GLU A 109 -7.49 7.93 11.84
C GLU A 109 -8.78 7.85 11.00
N ALA A 110 -9.51 6.73 11.10
CA ALA A 110 -10.79 6.55 10.42
C ALA A 110 -11.85 7.57 10.85
N VAL A 111 -11.97 7.85 12.15
CA VAL A 111 -12.92 8.86 12.67
C VAL A 111 -12.58 10.26 12.15
N ARG A 112 -11.30 10.60 12.09
CA ARG A 112 -10.82 11.90 11.63
C ARG A 112 -11.05 12.10 10.14
N ILE A 113 -10.76 11.08 9.34
CA ILE A 113 -11.00 11.11 7.89
C ILE A 113 -12.50 11.12 7.60
N ALA A 114 -13.30 10.31 8.30
CA ALA A 114 -14.76 10.28 8.14
C ALA A 114 -15.41 11.64 8.45
N GLU A 115 -14.98 12.31 9.50
CA GLU A 115 -15.45 13.66 9.85
C GLU A 115 -15.16 14.66 8.74
N ARG A 116 -13.94 14.68 8.22
CA ARG A 116 -13.53 15.61 7.16
C ARG A 116 -14.22 15.37 5.83
N LEU A 117 -14.57 14.11 5.52
CA LEU A 117 -15.35 13.75 4.33
C LEU A 117 -16.85 14.04 4.51
N GLY A 118 -17.33 14.18 5.74
CA GLY A 118 -18.74 14.27 6.07
C GLY A 118 -19.44 12.90 6.02
N CYS A 119 -18.71 11.80 6.24
CA CYS A 119 -19.30 10.47 6.39
C CYS A 119 -20.01 10.36 7.74
N SER A 120 -21.15 9.65 7.76
CA SER A 120 -21.88 9.32 8.97
C SER A 120 -21.97 7.80 9.10
N GLY A 121 -21.66 7.24 10.25
CA GLY A 121 -21.73 5.79 10.45
C GLY A 121 -20.55 5.26 11.24
N GLN A 122 -20.18 4.00 10.98
CA GLN A 122 -19.07 3.36 11.67
C GLN A 122 -17.73 3.87 11.11
N ALA A 123 -16.78 4.17 12.00
CA ALA A 123 -15.43 4.55 11.60
C ALA A 123 -14.42 3.99 12.61
N PHE A 124 -13.50 3.15 12.14
CA PHE A 124 -12.49 2.50 12.98
C PHE A 124 -11.27 2.06 12.17
N ASP A 125 -10.14 1.96 12.84
CA ASP A 125 -8.91 1.50 12.21
C ASP A 125 -8.82 -0.04 12.22
N VAL A 126 -8.44 -0.60 11.05
CA VAL A 126 -8.05 -2.01 10.91
C VAL A 126 -6.62 -2.02 10.39
N TYR A 127 -5.70 -2.19 11.32
CA TYR A 127 -4.27 -1.93 11.11
C TYR A 127 -3.44 -3.20 10.94
N THR A 128 -2.57 -3.20 9.93
CA THR A 128 -1.50 -4.19 9.72
C THR A 128 -0.43 -3.69 8.75
N ALA A 129 0.26 -2.68 8.91
CA ALA A 129 1.33 -2.24 8.00
C ALA A 129 1.05 -2.54 6.50
N CYS A 130 2.02 -3.14 5.77
CA CYS A 130 1.95 -3.31 4.31
C CYS A 130 0.83 -4.23 3.79
N PRO A 131 0.43 -5.34 4.45
CA PRO A 131 -0.65 -6.20 3.94
C PRO A 131 -2.08 -5.68 4.15
N ALA A 132 -2.25 -4.38 4.46
CA ALA A 132 -3.54 -3.79 4.79
C ALA A 132 -4.63 -4.02 3.75
N PHE A 133 -4.30 -3.98 2.46
CA PHE A 133 -5.28 -4.24 1.40
C PHE A 133 -5.87 -5.65 1.55
N ALA A 134 -5.03 -6.66 1.75
CA ALA A 134 -5.50 -8.04 1.97
C ALA A 134 -6.27 -8.17 3.28
N LEU A 135 -5.80 -7.54 4.37
CA LEU A 135 -6.50 -7.58 5.66
C LEU A 135 -7.89 -6.96 5.57
N HIS A 136 -8.04 -5.78 4.95
CA HIS A 136 -9.34 -5.11 4.84
C HIS A 136 -10.35 -5.96 4.04
N ILE A 137 -9.92 -6.55 2.93
CA ILE A 137 -10.80 -7.42 2.13
C ILE A 137 -11.13 -8.69 2.90
N ASP A 138 -10.15 -9.34 3.53
CA ASP A 138 -10.37 -10.56 4.31
C ASP A 138 -11.28 -10.29 5.53
N PHE A 139 -11.08 -9.18 6.22
CA PHE A 139 -11.94 -8.72 7.32
C PHE A 139 -13.39 -8.56 6.85
N LEU A 140 -13.63 -7.84 5.74
CA LEU A 140 -14.98 -7.62 5.22
C LEU A 140 -15.65 -8.91 4.73
N ARG A 141 -14.89 -9.82 4.11
CA ARG A 141 -15.42 -11.12 3.66
C ARG A 141 -15.80 -12.05 4.81
N ASN A 142 -15.16 -11.90 5.97
CA ASN A 142 -15.46 -12.64 7.20
C ASN A 142 -16.45 -11.89 8.12
N TYR A 143 -16.86 -10.68 7.74
CA TYR A 143 -17.91 -9.96 8.44
C TYR A 143 -19.28 -10.53 8.08
N ARG A 144 -20.25 -10.41 8.99
CA ARG A 144 -21.62 -10.87 8.69
C ARG A 144 -22.24 -9.99 7.63
N GLU A 145 -22.56 -10.56 6.47
CA GLU A 145 -23.00 -9.81 5.28
C GLU A 145 -24.23 -8.93 5.57
N GLU A 146 -25.17 -9.43 6.37
CA GLU A 146 -26.38 -8.71 6.78
C GLU A 146 -26.11 -7.52 7.74
N LYS A 147 -24.87 -7.35 8.20
CA LYS A 147 -24.43 -6.24 9.05
C LYS A 147 -23.56 -5.24 8.32
N LEU A 148 -23.14 -5.56 7.11
CA LEU A 148 -22.40 -4.63 6.29
C LEU A 148 -23.32 -3.53 5.75
N PRO A 149 -22.92 -2.25 5.81
CA PRO A 149 -23.67 -1.19 5.15
C PRO A 149 -23.55 -1.29 3.63
N GLU A 150 -24.43 -0.60 2.94
CA GLU A 150 -24.50 -0.57 1.48
C GLU A 150 -23.18 -0.13 0.82
N PHE A 151 -22.51 0.89 1.40
CA PHE A 151 -21.21 1.38 0.95
C PHE A 151 -20.21 1.45 2.09
N ILE A 152 -19.03 0.91 1.83
CA ILE A 152 -17.91 0.84 2.75
C ILE A 152 -16.72 1.52 2.07
N LEU A 153 -16.11 2.46 2.75
CA LEU A 153 -14.89 3.14 2.30
C LEU A 153 -13.69 2.58 3.06
N CYS A 154 -12.78 1.96 2.34
CA CYS A 154 -11.52 1.48 2.87
C CYS A 154 -10.40 2.40 2.42
N ILE A 155 -9.46 2.70 3.31
CA ILE A 155 -8.34 3.61 3.05
C ILE A 155 -7.06 3.02 3.63
N SER A 156 -5.95 3.13 2.91
CA SER A 156 -4.61 2.90 3.44
C SER A 156 -3.74 4.11 3.14
N THR A 157 -3.09 4.65 4.17
CA THR A 157 -2.21 5.81 4.06
C THR A 157 -0.91 5.60 4.82
N ALA A 158 0.19 6.15 4.30
CA ALA A 158 1.50 6.07 4.92
C ALA A 158 2.39 7.26 4.53
N ALA A 159 3.07 7.83 5.51
CA ALA A 159 4.13 8.84 5.34
C ALA A 159 5.46 8.26 5.87
N MET A 160 5.92 7.16 5.25
CA MET A 160 7.08 6.40 5.71
C MET A 160 8.38 7.17 5.61
N THR A 161 8.48 8.15 4.69
CA THR A 161 9.69 8.99 4.56
C THR A 161 9.97 9.81 5.80
N GLN A 162 8.98 10.06 6.66
CA GLN A 162 9.14 10.73 7.95
C GLN A 162 9.93 9.88 8.97
N HIS A 163 10.02 8.57 8.74
CA HIS A 163 10.78 7.63 9.57
C HIS A 163 12.08 7.14 8.92
N VAL A 164 12.46 7.72 7.78
CA VAL A 164 13.70 7.36 7.07
C VAL A 164 14.88 8.06 7.71
N ASN A 165 15.95 7.30 7.98
CA ASN A 165 17.25 7.85 8.28
C ASN A 165 18.02 8.11 6.97
N TYR A 166 18.08 9.35 6.51
CA TYR A 166 18.79 9.70 5.28
C TYR A 166 20.33 9.72 5.42
N ASN A 167 20.89 9.20 6.52
CA ASN A 167 22.30 8.80 6.60
C ASN A 167 22.48 7.31 6.29
N ASP A 168 21.39 6.54 6.18
CA ASP A 168 21.43 5.13 5.82
C ASP A 168 20.96 4.94 4.37
N ARG A 169 21.90 4.47 3.52
CA ARG A 169 21.62 4.21 2.10
C ARG A 169 20.53 3.17 1.85
N SER A 170 20.33 2.25 2.79
CA SER A 170 19.34 1.19 2.64
C SER A 170 17.91 1.70 2.82
N ASP A 171 17.73 2.69 3.69
CA ASP A 171 16.40 3.23 4.00
C ASP A 171 15.97 4.30 3.00
N GLY A 172 16.83 5.29 2.75
CA GLY A 172 16.53 6.43 1.87
C GLY A 172 16.17 6.03 0.44
N ALA A 173 16.67 4.89 -0.02
CA ALA A 173 16.48 4.43 -1.39
C ALA A 173 15.12 3.75 -1.66
N ILE A 174 14.37 3.34 -0.62
CA ILE A 174 13.20 2.46 -0.76
C ILE A 174 11.89 3.24 -0.61
N TRP A 175 11.76 4.03 0.45
CA TRP A 175 10.47 4.52 0.93
C TRP A 175 9.88 5.67 0.13
N GLY A 176 8.56 5.63 -0.05
CA GLY A 176 7.73 6.71 -0.55
C GLY A 176 6.48 6.89 0.30
N ASP A 177 5.81 8.03 0.15
CA ASP A 177 4.59 8.39 0.85
C ASP A 177 3.39 8.34 -0.08
N GLY A 178 2.20 8.07 0.46
CA GLY A 178 0.98 8.09 -0.33
C GLY A 178 -0.22 7.48 0.37
N ALA A 179 -1.35 7.53 -0.32
CA ALA A 179 -2.60 6.94 0.11
C ALA A 179 -3.33 6.28 -1.06
N ALA A 180 -4.12 5.27 -0.74
CA ALA A 180 -5.10 4.70 -1.66
C ALA A 180 -6.41 4.43 -0.92
N ALA A 181 -7.52 4.55 -1.64
CA ALA A 181 -8.86 4.30 -1.14
C ALA A 181 -9.67 3.46 -2.13
N TRP A 182 -10.59 2.65 -1.61
CA TRP A 182 -11.49 1.86 -2.42
C TRP A 182 -12.86 1.76 -1.78
N VAL A 183 -13.89 1.87 -2.62
CA VAL A 183 -15.29 1.76 -2.21
C VAL A 183 -15.75 0.33 -2.44
N VAL A 184 -16.25 -0.32 -1.39
CA VAL A 184 -16.75 -1.70 -1.41
C VAL A 184 -18.24 -1.71 -1.16
N SER A 185 -18.95 -2.62 -1.84
CA SER A 185 -20.36 -2.87 -1.57
C SER A 185 -20.67 -4.37 -1.55
N PRO A 186 -21.50 -4.85 -0.59
CA PRO A 186 -22.08 -6.18 -0.61
C PRO A 186 -23.33 -6.25 -1.51
N VAL A 187 -23.92 -5.11 -1.88
CA VAL A 187 -25.23 -4.99 -2.55
C VAL A 187 -25.07 -4.67 -4.04
N HIS A 188 -24.19 -3.70 -4.36
CA HIS A 188 -24.02 -3.23 -5.73
C HIS A 188 -22.91 -3.96 -6.44
N LYS A 189 -23.16 -4.37 -7.67
CA LYS A 189 -22.14 -4.90 -8.55
C LYS A 189 -21.18 -3.78 -8.95
N GLY A 190 -19.90 -4.04 -8.80
CA GLY A 190 -18.80 -3.17 -9.22
C GLY A 190 -17.92 -3.85 -10.25
N ARG A 191 -16.92 -3.11 -10.72
CA ARG A 191 -15.96 -3.58 -11.73
C ARG A 191 -15.17 -4.83 -11.32
N LEU A 192 -14.92 -5.00 -10.01
CA LEU A 192 -14.19 -6.15 -9.47
C LEU A 192 -15.02 -6.87 -8.42
N GLU A 193 -15.24 -8.16 -8.63
CA GLU A 193 -15.82 -9.09 -7.68
C GLU A 193 -14.71 -9.72 -6.81
N MET A 194 -14.90 -9.78 -5.50
CA MET A 194 -14.00 -10.45 -4.59
C MET A 194 -14.24 -11.96 -4.60
N VAL A 195 -13.35 -12.72 -5.25
CA VAL A 195 -13.46 -14.17 -5.36
C VAL A 195 -12.90 -14.87 -4.12
N ASP A 196 -11.68 -14.50 -3.71
CA ASP A 196 -11.02 -15.09 -2.54
C ASP A 196 -10.11 -14.11 -1.84
N SER A 197 -9.87 -14.33 -0.53
CA SER A 197 -8.91 -13.58 0.25
C SER A 197 -8.36 -14.43 1.39
N LYS A 198 -7.13 -14.11 1.81
CA LYS A 198 -6.50 -14.71 2.98
C LYS A 198 -5.59 -13.70 3.64
N TYR A 199 -5.60 -13.69 4.96
CA TYR A 199 -4.64 -12.94 5.76
C TYR A 199 -4.15 -13.79 6.93
N THR A 200 -2.85 -13.68 7.25
CA THR A 200 -2.25 -14.34 8.42
C THR A 200 -0.94 -13.67 8.82
N ALA A 201 -0.43 -14.01 10.01
CA ALA A 201 0.81 -13.49 10.55
C ALA A 201 1.64 -14.58 11.26
N ASP A 202 2.94 -14.34 11.38
CA ASP A 202 3.87 -15.07 12.23
C ASP A 202 4.40 -14.12 13.32
N PRO A 203 3.76 -14.04 14.50
CA PRO A 203 4.15 -13.14 15.58
C PRO A 203 5.55 -13.40 16.14
N SER A 204 6.14 -14.58 15.91
CA SER A 204 7.49 -14.90 16.38
C SER A 204 8.58 -14.02 15.71
N ARG A 205 8.22 -13.28 14.66
CA ARG A 205 9.10 -12.41 13.88
C ARG A 205 8.75 -10.92 14.00
N CYS A 206 8.07 -10.53 15.07
CA CYS A 206 7.60 -9.15 15.23
C CYS A 206 8.75 -8.11 15.18
N GLU A 207 9.95 -8.47 15.61
CA GLU A 207 11.12 -7.59 15.61
C GLU A 207 11.87 -7.52 14.27
N ALA A 208 11.46 -8.29 13.25
CA ALA A 208 12.15 -8.31 11.95
C ALA A 208 11.98 -7.01 11.15
N VAL A 209 10.89 -6.28 11.38
CA VAL A 209 10.59 -4.97 10.77
C VAL A 209 9.90 -4.11 11.83
N VAL A 210 10.52 -3.02 12.22
CA VAL A 210 10.05 -2.15 13.32
C VAL A 210 10.17 -0.68 12.93
N VAL A 211 9.17 0.09 13.34
CA VAL A 211 9.21 1.55 13.38
C VAL A 211 8.71 1.98 14.76
N ASP A 212 9.59 2.54 15.57
CA ASP A 212 9.19 3.13 16.84
C ASP A 212 8.42 4.43 16.60
N THR A 213 7.50 4.81 17.49
CA THR A 213 6.59 5.97 17.29
C THR A 213 7.30 7.25 16.88
N PHE A 214 8.49 7.51 17.44
CA PHE A 214 9.34 8.66 17.08
C PHE A 214 10.76 8.21 16.69
N GLY A 215 10.87 6.98 16.17
CA GLY A 215 12.13 6.39 15.76
C GLY A 215 12.24 6.24 14.25
N HIS A 216 13.40 5.82 13.82
CA HIS A 216 13.64 5.45 12.43
C HIS A 216 13.18 4.02 12.17
N PHE A 217 12.85 3.75 10.92
CA PHE A 217 12.63 2.41 10.38
C PHE A 217 13.87 1.53 10.59
N ARG A 218 13.64 0.27 10.98
CA ARG A 218 14.69 -0.75 11.15
C ARG A 218 14.21 -2.09 10.61
N GLN A 219 15.08 -2.82 9.93
CA GLN A 219 14.76 -4.17 9.45
C GLN A 219 15.99 -5.08 9.37
N ASP A 220 15.76 -6.39 9.49
CA ASP A 220 16.70 -7.41 9.00
C ASP A 220 16.49 -7.60 7.50
N GLY A 221 17.12 -6.73 6.69
CA GLY A 221 16.83 -6.61 5.27
C GLY A 221 16.99 -7.89 4.48
N ARG A 222 18.00 -8.75 4.78
CA ARG A 222 18.18 -10.02 4.07
C ARG A 222 17.11 -11.04 4.44
N ALA A 223 16.87 -11.25 5.73
CA ALA A 223 15.88 -12.21 6.21
C ALA A 223 14.46 -11.82 5.77
N VAL A 224 14.13 -10.52 5.82
CA VAL A 224 12.84 -9.98 5.37
C VAL A 224 12.65 -10.15 3.88
N ARG A 225 13.67 -9.84 3.04
CA ARG A 225 13.62 -10.03 1.59
C ARG A 225 13.38 -11.50 1.22
N ASP A 226 14.20 -12.40 1.77
CA ASP A 226 14.13 -13.83 1.46
C ASP A 226 12.79 -14.45 1.93
N PHE A 227 12.27 -14.00 3.06
CA PHE A 227 10.92 -14.34 3.53
C PHE A 227 9.86 -13.85 2.54
N SER A 228 9.92 -12.57 2.18
CA SER A 228 8.92 -11.91 1.33
C SER A 228 8.81 -12.59 -0.03
N VAL A 229 9.94 -12.87 -0.69
CA VAL A 229 9.94 -13.57 -1.98
C VAL A 229 9.31 -14.97 -1.84
N ARG A 230 9.79 -15.79 -0.88
CA ARG A 230 9.26 -17.14 -0.67
C ARG A 230 7.77 -17.15 -0.35
N GLN A 231 7.34 -16.22 0.52
CA GLN A 231 5.95 -16.18 0.95
C GLN A 231 5.02 -15.70 -0.16
N THR A 232 5.43 -14.68 -0.94
CA THR A 232 4.65 -14.22 -2.09
C THR A 232 4.51 -15.32 -3.15
N VAL A 233 5.59 -16.05 -3.47
CA VAL A 233 5.53 -17.20 -4.38
C VAL A 233 4.58 -18.29 -3.86
N ARG A 234 4.56 -18.57 -2.54
CA ARG A 234 3.61 -19.52 -1.94
C ARG A 234 2.16 -19.07 -2.08
N LEU A 235 1.89 -17.78 -1.87
CA LEU A 235 0.55 -17.21 -2.04
C LEU A 235 0.06 -17.34 -3.49
N ILE A 236 0.91 -16.99 -4.46
CA ILE A 236 0.57 -17.13 -5.89
C ILE A 236 0.28 -18.58 -6.22
N LYS A 237 1.15 -19.52 -5.82
CA LYS A 237 0.94 -20.96 -6.05
C LYS A 237 -0.35 -21.48 -5.44
N ALA A 238 -0.73 -21.02 -4.26
CA ALA A 238 -1.98 -21.40 -3.62
C ALA A 238 -3.20 -20.94 -4.44
N VAL A 239 -3.15 -19.71 -4.98
CA VAL A 239 -4.21 -19.21 -5.87
C VAL A 239 -4.27 -20.03 -7.17
N GLU A 240 -3.13 -20.27 -7.84
CA GLU A 240 -3.05 -21.06 -9.09
C GLU A 240 -3.53 -22.50 -8.92
N THR A 241 -3.34 -23.09 -7.73
CA THR A 241 -3.80 -24.45 -7.44
C THR A 241 -5.32 -24.54 -7.31
N THR A 242 -5.94 -23.45 -6.85
CA THR A 242 -7.38 -23.43 -6.55
C THR A 242 -8.21 -22.85 -7.68
N TYR A 243 -7.63 -21.91 -8.45
CA TYR A 243 -8.34 -21.15 -9.48
C TYR A 243 -7.62 -21.22 -10.82
N PRO A 244 -8.35 -21.17 -11.95
CA PRO A 244 -7.77 -21.24 -13.30
C PRO A 244 -7.14 -19.91 -13.71
N ILE A 245 -5.95 -19.61 -13.19
CA ILE A 245 -5.19 -18.40 -13.52
C ILE A 245 -4.43 -18.60 -14.82
N ASP A 246 -4.57 -17.67 -15.76
CA ASP A 246 -3.83 -17.59 -17.02
C ASP A 246 -3.01 -16.31 -17.09
N TRP A 247 -1.71 -16.39 -16.86
CA TRP A 247 -0.81 -15.24 -16.86
C TRP A 247 -0.64 -14.54 -18.22
N ASN A 248 -1.19 -15.09 -19.31
CA ASN A 248 -1.26 -14.35 -20.57
C ASN A 248 -2.41 -13.32 -20.60
N ARG A 249 -3.34 -13.44 -19.67
CA ARG A 249 -4.51 -12.54 -19.53
C ARG A 249 -4.60 -11.90 -18.16
N ASP A 250 -4.39 -12.70 -17.12
CA ASP A 250 -4.62 -12.33 -15.73
C ASP A 250 -3.44 -11.50 -15.18
N VAL A 251 -3.67 -10.67 -14.19
CA VAL A 251 -2.71 -9.68 -13.69
C VAL A 251 -2.26 -10.02 -12.28
N PHE A 252 -0.96 -9.81 -12.05
CA PHE A 252 -0.35 -9.87 -10.73
C PHE A 252 0.01 -8.47 -10.21
N ILE A 253 -0.31 -8.21 -8.93
CA ILE A 253 0.13 -7.05 -8.15
C ILE A 253 0.78 -7.56 -6.87
N GLY A 254 2.09 -7.37 -6.73
CA GLY A 254 2.83 -7.71 -5.52
C GLY A 254 2.90 -6.57 -4.52
N HIS A 255 3.44 -6.85 -3.32
CA HIS A 255 3.85 -5.80 -2.40
C HIS A 255 4.92 -4.91 -3.03
N GLN A 256 4.66 -3.61 -3.08
CA GLN A 256 5.51 -2.61 -3.74
C GLN A 256 6.73 -2.24 -2.88
N ALA A 257 7.54 -3.26 -2.47
CA ALA A 257 8.73 -3.04 -1.65
C ALA A 257 9.91 -2.49 -2.45
N ASN A 258 10.27 -3.16 -3.53
CA ASN A 258 11.24 -2.76 -4.53
C ASN A 258 11.06 -3.58 -5.81
N ARG A 259 11.51 -3.04 -6.95
CA ARG A 259 11.31 -3.65 -8.25
C ARG A 259 12.08 -4.97 -8.43
N THR A 260 13.33 -5.04 -7.97
CA THR A 260 14.17 -6.24 -8.15
C THR A 260 13.58 -7.46 -7.44
N MET A 261 12.94 -7.27 -6.27
CA MET A 261 12.22 -8.33 -5.58
C MET A 261 10.97 -8.77 -6.36
N LEU A 262 10.21 -7.83 -6.91
CA LEU A 262 9.04 -8.15 -7.73
C LEU A 262 9.42 -8.91 -9.00
N GLU A 263 10.51 -8.52 -9.68
CA GLU A 263 11.05 -9.23 -10.85
C GLU A 263 11.50 -10.66 -10.50
N GLN A 264 12.11 -10.86 -9.33
CA GLN A 264 12.46 -12.20 -8.87
C GLN A 264 11.23 -13.09 -8.66
N ILE A 265 10.13 -12.52 -8.14
CA ILE A 265 8.86 -13.23 -7.94
C ILE A 265 8.22 -13.57 -9.29
N THR A 266 8.09 -12.59 -10.19
CA THR A 266 7.44 -12.78 -11.49
C THR A 266 8.21 -13.76 -12.38
N ASN A 267 9.55 -13.68 -12.40
CA ASN A 267 10.40 -14.63 -13.10
C ASN A 267 10.21 -16.06 -12.56
N ASN A 268 10.10 -16.23 -11.23
CA ASN A 268 9.85 -17.55 -10.62
C ASN A 268 8.47 -18.12 -10.99
N ARG A 269 7.49 -17.25 -11.25
CA ARG A 269 6.12 -17.66 -11.60
C ARG A 269 5.80 -17.54 -13.09
N GLU A 270 6.80 -17.21 -13.91
CA GLU A 270 6.64 -17.03 -15.36
C GLU A 270 5.54 -16.02 -15.73
N ILE A 271 5.39 -14.98 -14.90
CA ILE A 271 4.41 -13.90 -15.11
C ILE A 271 5.01 -12.90 -16.12
N PRO A 272 4.39 -12.68 -17.28
CA PRO A 272 4.90 -11.73 -18.26
C PRO A 272 4.96 -10.30 -17.69
N PRO A 273 5.95 -9.47 -18.08
CA PRO A 273 6.04 -8.07 -17.63
C PRO A 273 4.79 -7.24 -17.93
N SER A 274 4.08 -7.51 -19.01
CA SER A 274 2.81 -6.85 -19.37
C SER A 274 1.68 -7.10 -18.37
N ASN A 275 1.76 -8.22 -17.65
CA ASN A 275 0.74 -8.70 -16.72
C ASN A 275 1.17 -8.57 -15.25
N HIS A 276 2.31 -7.92 -15.02
CA HIS A 276 2.78 -7.51 -13.71
C HIS A 276 2.66 -5.99 -13.55
N TRP A 277 1.65 -5.55 -12.82
CA TRP A 277 1.47 -4.13 -12.57
C TRP A 277 2.21 -3.69 -11.32
N HIS A 278 2.94 -2.57 -11.41
CA HIS A 278 3.70 -2.00 -10.30
C HIS A 278 3.89 -0.49 -10.47
N ASN A 279 4.10 0.21 -9.37
CA ASN A 279 4.41 1.65 -9.34
C ASN A 279 5.68 1.99 -8.53
N VAL A 280 6.24 1.00 -7.86
CA VAL A 280 7.39 1.17 -6.93
C VAL A 280 8.60 1.81 -7.60
N THR A 281 8.77 1.62 -8.92
CA THR A 281 9.87 2.22 -9.70
C THR A 281 9.89 3.75 -9.60
N TYR A 282 8.72 4.39 -9.52
CA TYR A 282 8.59 5.84 -9.56
C TYR A 282 8.02 6.46 -8.27
N LEU A 283 7.30 5.69 -7.47
CA LEU A 283 6.66 6.19 -6.25
C LEU A 283 7.34 5.72 -4.97
N GLY A 284 8.23 4.72 -5.06
CA GLY A 284 8.82 4.06 -3.89
C GLY A 284 7.83 3.13 -3.16
N ASN A 285 8.27 2.61 -2.03
CA ASN A 285 7.46 1.74 -1.17
C ASN A 285 6.53 2.57 -0.29
N GLN A 286 5.25 2.59 -0.61
CA GLN A 286 4.19 3.32 0.12
C GLN A 286 3.50 2.43 1.17
N ALA A 287 4.21 1.45 1.74
CA ALA A 287 3.68 0.49 2.72
C ALA A 287 2.34 -0.13 2.25
N GLY A 288 1.27 -0.03 3.06
CA GLY A 288 -0.05 -0.60 2.74
C GLY A 288 -0.80 0.10 1.60
N ALA A 289 -0.40 1.32 1.23
CA ALA A 289 -1.03 2.06 0.13
C ALA A 289 -0.53 1.63 -1.26
N GLY A 290 0.67 1.01 -1.36
CA GLY A 290 1.30 0.73 -2.65
C GLY A 290 0.50 -0.18 -3.57
N ALA A 291 0.11 -1.37 -3.12
CA ALA A 291 -0.63 -2.33 -3.97
C ALA A 291 -2.02 -1.80 -4.42
N PRO A 292 -2.87 -1.22 -3.55
CA PRO A 292 -4.13 -0.63 -4.00
C PRO A 292 -3.93 0.61 -4.87
N ALA A 293 -2.85 1.40 -4.70
CA ALA A 293 -2.52 2.51 -5.59
C ALA A 293 -2.15 2.03 -7.01
N VAL A 294 -1.43 0.90 -7.13
CA VAL A 294 -1.20 0.25 -8.44
C VAL A 294 -2.52 -0.08 -9.12
N LEU A 295 -3.44 -0.73 -8.39
CA LEU A 295 -4.74 -1.11 -8.94
C LEU A 295 -5.57 0.11 -9.34
N SER A 296 -5.54 1.19 -8.53
CA SER A 296 -6.19 2.46 -8.85
C SER A 296 -5.64 3.09 -10.14
N GLY A 297 -4.33 3.06 -10.34
CA GLY A 297 -3.67 3.62 -11.52
C GLY A 297 -3.97 2.84 -12.81
N HIS A 298 -4.31 1.55 -12.70
CA HIS A 298 -4.65 0.70 -13.84
C HIS A 298 -6.16 0.41 -13.95
N TRP A 299 -6.98 1.12 -13.19
CA TRP A 299 -8.42 0.84 -13.07
C TRP A 299 -9.14 0.75 -14.43
N GLU A 300 -8.83 1.65 -15.35
CA GLU A 300 -9.47 1.69 -16.68
C GLU A 300 -8.91 0.64 -17.66
N GLN A 301 -7.79 0.00 -17.32
CA GLN A 301 -7.17 -1.03 -18.15
C GLN A 301 -7.71 -2.44 -17.86
N ILE A 302 -8.47 -2.59 -16.78
CA ILE A 302 -9.07 -3.86 -16.37
C ILE A 302 -10.07 -4.35 -17.42
N GLN A 303 -9.90 -5.59 -17.89
CA GLN A 303 -10.74 -6.18 -18.92
C GLN A 303 -11.75 -7.17 -18.32
N PRO A 304 -13.01 -7.23 -18.82
CA PRO A 304 -14.00 -8.19 -18.37
C PRO A 304 -13.49 -9.65 -18.39
N GLY A 305 -13.77 -10.40 -17.34
CA GLY A 305 -13.35 -11.79 -17.16
C GLY A 305 -11.89 -11.98 -16.73
N GLN A 306 -11.09 -10.90 -16.62
CA GLN A 306 -9.70 -10.93 -16.15
C GLN A 306 -9.67 -11.20 -14.65
N HIS A 307 -8.73 -12.04 -14.20
CA HIS A 307 -8.41 -12.14 -12.78
C HIS A 307 -7.28 -11.18 -12.40
N ILE A 308 -7.38 -10.64 -11.19
CA ILE A 308 -6.34 -9.83 -10.57
C ILE A 308 -5.93 -10.52 -9.28
N VAL A 309 -4.70 -10.99 -9.25
CA VAL A 309 -4.09 -11.64 -8.08
C VAL A 309 -3.23 -10.62 -7.36
N VAL A 310 -3.58 -10.31 -6.12
CA VAL A 310 -2.77 -9.47 -5.23
C VAL A 310 -2.11 -10.37 -4.19
N ALA A 311 -0.79 -10.24 -4.00
CA ALA A 311 -0.10 -10.90 -2.91
C ALA A 311 0.85 -9.93 -2.22
N VAL A 312 0.63 -9.71 -0.94
CA VAL A 312 1.29 -8.69 -0.13
C VAL A 312 1.88 -9.28 1.15
N VAL A 313 3.01 -8.74 1.55
CA VAL A 313 3.75 -9.14 2.75
C VAL A 313 4.19 -7.88 3.51
N GLY A 314 4.46 -7.98 4.80
CA GLY A 314 4.90 -6.83 5.59
C GLY A 314 5.31 -7.17 7.01
N ALA A 315 5.43 -6.11 7.82
CA ALA A 315 5.77 -6.22 9.23
C ALA A 315 4.82 -7.16 9.98
N GLY A 316 5.33 -7.77 11.05
CA GLY A 316 4.58 -8.68 11.88
C GLY A 316 5.30 -10.03 12.15
N LEU A 317 5.92 -10.76 11.21
CA LEU A 317 5.69 -10.66 9.78
C LEU A 317 4.28 -11.12 9.45
N SER A 318 3.67 -10.46 8.51
CA SER A 318 2.30 -10.77 8.08
C SER A 318 2.19 -10.77 6.55
N TRP A 319 1.19 -11.49 6.03
CA TRP A 319 1.01 -11.63 4.59
C TRP A 319 -0.44 -11.94 4.25
N GLY A 320 -0.82 -11.65 3.03
CA GLY A 320 -2.14 -11.98 2.53
C GLY A 320 -2.22 -11.98 1.02
N SER A 321 -3.29 -12.55 0.50
CA SER A 321 -3.64 -12.54 -0.91
C SER A 321 -5.09 -12.18 -1.12
N ILE A 322 -5.37 -11.61 -2.29
CA ILE A 322 -6.71 -11.33 -2.79
C ILE A 322 -6.80 -11.87 -4.21
N LEU A 323 -7.87 -12.58 -4.52
CA LEU A 323 -8.25 -12.89 -5.89
C LEU A 323 -9.52 -12.11 -6.23
N MET A 324 -9.43 -11.29 -7.25
CA MET A 324 -10.55 -10.53 -7.81
C MET A 324 -10.82 -10.97 -9.24
N ARG A 325 -12.07 -10.87 -9.66
CA ARG A 325 -12.50 -11.09 -11.04
C ARG A 325 -13.17 -9.84 -11.58
N ALA A 326 -12.74 -9.39 -12.76
CA ALA A 326 -13.39 -8.30 -13.48
C ALA A 326 -14.77 -8.77 -14.03
N VAL A 327 -15.78 -7.92 -13.85
CA VAL A 327 -17.18 -8.21 -14.23
C VAL A 327 -17.57 -7.40 -15.44
#